data_150c3af75580a2fe55d6849ccf162cb3
#
_entry.id   150c3af75580a2fe55d6849ccf162cb3
#
_cell.length_a   1.000
_cell.length_b   1.000
_cell.length_c   1.000
_cell.angle_alpha   90.00
_cell.angle_beta   90.00
_cell.angle_gamma   90.00
#
_symmetry.space_group_name_H-M   'P 1'
#
loop_
_entity.id
_entity.type
_entity.pdbx_description
1 polymer ?
#
loop_
_entity_poly.entity_id
_entity_poly.type
_entity_poly.pdbx_seq_one_letter_code
_entity_poly.pdbx_strand_id
1 'polypeptide(L)'
;MNFLYKIGDSIFYPLHGAGIIQDIEEKRILGARHMYYMVRIPIKDTEVMLPVENAEKLGVRDIKSSEQIDELLSYMKNIEDVSSDNWNRRYRENIEKIREGTQERTAEVVKYLLIRDKNKGLSSSEKKTLIYAKQILYSEIIMAKDMDYEAVDAMIKDGYID
;
A
#
# COMPACT_ATOMS: atom_id res chain seq x y z
N MET A 1 -13.22 4.18 26.27
CA MET A 1 -13.03 4.23 24.81
C MET A 1 -12.71 2.82 24.31
N ASN A 2 -13.41 2.38 23.26
CA ASN A 2 -13.15 1.07 22.68
C ASN A 2 -12.07 1.18 21.59
N PHE A 3 -10.99 0.44 21.77
CA PHE A 3 -9.93 0.36 20.77
C PHE A 3 -10.16 -0.87 19.89
N LEU A 4 -10.26 -0.68 18.58
CA LEU A 4 -10.38 -1.78 17.61
C LEU A 4 -9.10 -2.62 17.56
N TYR A 5 -7.98 -1.99 17.86
CA TYR A 5 -6.65 -2.61 17.76
C TYR A 5 -5.89 -2.45 19.06
N LYS A 6 -4.89 -3.29 19.24
CA LYS A 6 -3.99 -3.27 20.39
C LYS A 6 -2.55 -3.21 19.92
N ILE A 7 -1.67 -2.86 20.84
CA ILE A 7 -0.21 -2.85 20.58
C ILE A 7 0.20 -4.25 20.10
N GLY A 8 0.95 -4.29 19.01
CA GLY A 8 1.39 -5.53 18.36
C GLY A 8 0.55 -5.98 17.18
N ASP A 9 -0.64 -5.41 17.00
CA ASP A 9 -1.49 -5.76 15.87
C ASP A 9 -0.88 -5.28 14.55
N SER A 10 -1.00 -6.12 13.53
CA SER A 10 -0.60 -5.80 12.16
C SER A 10 -1.82 -5.30 11.38
N ILE A 11 -1.70 -4.11 10.81
CA ILE A 11 -2.81 -3.48 10.10
C ILE A 11 -2.35 -2.97 8.73
N PHE A 12 -3.33 -2.77 7.85
CA PHE A 12 -3.12 -2.04 6.60
C PHE A 12 -3.79 -0.67 6.71
N TYR A 13 -2.98 0.38 6.55
CA TYR A 13 -3.45 1.76 6.59
C TYR A 13 -3.44 2.29 5.16
N PRO A 14 -4.62 2.43 4.51
CA PRO A 14 -4.70 2.90 3.12
C PRO A 14 -3.84 4.15 2.88
N LEU A 15 -3.16 4.19 1.75
CA LEU A 15 -2.23 5.24 1.31
C LEU A 15 -0.88 5.23 2.06
N HIS A 16 -0.79 4.57 3.20
CA HIS A 16 0.46 4.48 3.97
C HIS A 16 1.12 3.10 3.86
N GLY A 17 0.32 2.03 3.88
CA GLY A 17 0.82 0.67 3.78
C GLY A 17 0.59 -0.15 5.03
N ALA A 18 1.17 -1.34 5.05
CA ALA A 18 1.05 -2.26 6.18
C ALA A 18 2.06 -1.89 7.28
N GLY A 19 1.63 -2.01 8.51
CA GLY A 19 2.45 -1.68 9.66
C GLY A 19 1.97 -2.36 10.94
N ILE A 20 2.66 -2.03 12.00
CA ILE A 20 2.43 -2.62 13.33
C ILE A 20 2.13 -1.48 14.29
N ILE A 21 1.10 -1.67 15.11
CA ILE A 21 0.77 -0.73 16.17
C ILE A 21 1.80 -0.88 17.28
N GLN A 22 2.59 0.16 17.50
CA GLN A 22 3.64 0.15 18.51
C GLN A 22 3.21 0.77 19.82
N ASP A 23 2.26 1.72 19.78
CA ASP A 23 1.82 2.43 20.97
C ASP A 23 0.44 3.03 20.72
N ILE A 24 -0.22 3.41 21.80
CA ILE A 24 -1.46 4.16 21.78
C ILE A 24 -1.22 5.39 22.67
N GLU A 25 -1.26 6.58 22.08
CA GLU A 25 -0.90 7.82 22.76
C GLU A 25 -2.01 8.84 22.70
N GLU A 26 -2.12 9.62 23.77
CA GLU A 26 -2.97 10.80 23.78
C GLU A 26 -2.15 11.99 23.29
N LYS A 27 -2.70 12.73 22.34
CA LYS A 27 -2.09 13.96 21.82
C LYS A 27 -3.08 15.11 21.98
N ARG A 28 -2.54 16.27 22.36
CA ARG A 28 -3.35 17.49 22.39
C ARG A 28 -3.04 18.29 21.13
N ILE A 29 -4.05 18.46 20.29
CA ILE A 29 -3.93 19.19 19.02
C ILE A 29 -5.04 20.26 19.02
N LEU A 30 -4.63 21.51 18.83
CA LEU A 30 -5.54 22.68 18.83
C LEU A 30 -6.43 22.72 20.08
N GLY A 31 -5.87 22.38 21.25
CA GLY A 31 -6.58 22.42 22.52
C GLY A 31 -7.48 21.23 22.81
N ALA A 32 -7.66 20.31 21.88
CA ALA A 32 -8.46 19.11 22.06
C ALA A 32 -7.56 17.88 22.24
N ARG A 33 -8.02 16.95 23.09
CA ARG A 33 -7.31 15.69 23.34
C ARG A 33 -7.86 14.59 22.46
N HIS A 34 -6.99 13.90 21.75
CA HIS A 34 -7.33 12.78 20.89
C HIS A 34 -6.39 11.61 21.14
N MET A 35 -6.92 10.40 20.99
CA MET A 35 -6.11 9.18 21.07
C MET A 35 -5.67 8.77 19.68
N TYR A 36 -4.42 8.32 19.57
CA TYR A 36 -3.82 7.87 18.32
C TYR A 36 -3.16 6.52 18.50
N TYR A 37 -3.33 5.65 17.48
CA TYR A 37 -2.44 4.52 17.32
C TYR A 37 -1.15 5.04 16.67
N MET A 38 -0.01 4.69 17.24
CA MET A 38 1.29 4.98 16.66
C MET A 38 1.69 3.77 15.83
N VAL A 39 1.64 3.92 14.51
CA VAL A 39 1.82 2.81 13.56
C VAL A 39 3.19 2.92 12.91
N ARG A 40 4.02 1.88 13.08
CA ARG A 40 5.28 1.81 12.39
C ARG A 40 5.09 1.11 11.06
N ILE A 41 5.54 1.74 9.98
CA ILE A 41 5.51 1.19 8.61
C ILE A 41 6.94 0.76 8.26
N PRO A 42 7.30 -0.52 8.43
CA PRO A 42 8.71 -0.95 8.30
C PRO A 42 9.33 -0.66 6.94
N ILE A 43 8.58 -0.85 5.86
CA ILE A 43 9.12 -0.63 4.51
C ILE A 43 9.59 0.80 4.28
N LYS A 44 8.97 1.76 4.96
CA LYS A 44 9.32 3.19 4.85
C LYS A 44 10.22 3.65 6.00
N ASP A 45 10.42 2.80 7.00
CA ASP A 45 11.13 3.15 8.23
C ASP A 45 10.55 4.41 8.88
N THR A 46 9.22 4.54 8.87
CA THR A 46 8.51 5.70 9.41
C THR A 46 7.43 5.28 10.40
N GLU A 47 7.06 6.22 11.26
CA GLU A 47 5.93 6.10 12.17
C GLU A 47 4.86 7.08 11.74
N VAL A 48 3.61 6.62 11.68
CA VAL A 48 2.46 7.47 11.34
C VAL A 48 1.44 7.40 12.47
N MET A 49 0.72 8.51 12.67
CA MET A 49 -0.33 8.60 13.65
C MET A 49 -1.67 8.27 12.99
N LEU A 50 -2.41 7.35 13.60
CA LEU A 50 -3.75 6.96 13.13
C LEU A 50 -4.75 7.33 14.22
N PRO A 51 -5.65 8.30 13.97
CA PRO A 51 -6.67 8.64 14.95
C PRO A 51 -7.55 7.42 15.28
N VAL A 52 -7.66 7.08 16.55
CA VAL A 52 -8.45 5.93 17.00
C VAL A 52 -9.90 6.03 16.52
N GLU A 53 -10.48 7.23 16.62
CA GLU A 53 -11.87 7.48 16.24
C GLU A 53 -12.14 7.26 14.75
N ASN A 54 -11.12 7.47 13.91
CA ASN A 54 -11.27 7.46 12.46
C ASN A 54 -10.74 6.19 11.79
N ALA A 55 -10.18 5.25 12.54
CA ALA A 55 -9.52 4.09 11.96
C ALA A 55 -10.43 3.33 10.99
N GLU A 56 -11.66 3.02 11.41
CA GLU A 56 -12.62 2.31 10.57
C GLU A 56 -13.03 3.14 9.35
N LYS A 57 -13.31 4.42 9.56
CA LYS A 57 -13.71 5.35 8.49
C LYS A 57 -12.62 5.52 7.44
N LEU A 58 -11.36 5.49 7.85
CA LEU A 58 -10.21 5.60 6.95
C LEU A 58 -9.90 4.31 6.19
N GLY A 59 -10.67 3.24 6.44
CA GLY A 59 -10.49 1.97 5.74
C GLY A 59 -9.38 1.10 6.30
N VAL A 60 -8.92 1.39 7.51
CA VAL A 60 -7.90 0.57 8.17
C VAL A 60 -8.47 -0.82 8.43
N ARG A 61 -7.69 -1.84 8.15
CA ARG A 61 -8.10 -3.23 8.30
C ARG A 61 -6.90 -4.08 8.75
N ASP A 62 -7.19 -5.31 9.15
CA ASP A 62 -6.14 -6.29 9.39
C ASP A 62 -5.40 -6.58 8.08
N ILE A 63 -4.13 -6.95 8.18
CA ILE A 63 -3.39 -7.35 6.98
C ILE A 63 -3.99 -8.63 6.39
N LYS A 64 -3.85 -8.77 5.09
CA LYS A 64 -4.27 -9.98 4.38
C LYS A 64 -3.45 -11.18 4.86
N SER A 65 -4.06 -12.36 4.85
CA SER A 65 -3.35 -13.62 5.06
C SER A 65 -2.47 -13.94 3.83
N SER A 66 -1.58 -14.91 3.98
CA SER A 66 -0.76 -15.37 2.84
C SER A 66 -1.65 -15.83 1.69
N GLU A 67 -2.75 -16.52 1.98
CA GLU A 67 -3.70 -17.00 0.97
C GLU A 67 -4.42 -15.85 0.28
N GLN A 68 -4.79 -14.82 1.02
CA GLN A 68 -5.42 -13.62 0.44
C GLN A 68 -4.43 -12.85 -0.43
N ILE A 69 -3.15 -12.85 -0.08
CA ILE A 69 -2.11 -12.28 -0.94
C ILE A 69 -2.02 -13.09 -2.24
N ASP A 70 -2.10 -14.42 -2.16
CA ASP A 70 -2.10 -15.26 -3.38
C ASP A 70 -3.26 -14.90 -4.30
N GLU A 71 -4.44 -14.63 -3.74
CA GLU A 71 -5.61 -14.18 -4.52
C GLU A 71 -5.33 -12.81 -5.18
N LEU A 72 -4.73 -11.89 -4.44
CA LEU A 72 -4.35 -10.58 -4.95
C LEU A 72 -3.35 -10.71 -6.11
N LEU A 73 -2.34 -11.56 -5.96
CA LEU A 73 -1.34 -11.79 -6.99
C LEU A 73 -1.94 -12.45 -8.22
N SER A 74 -2.88 -13.38 -8.04
CA SER A 74 -3.63 -14.00 -9.13
C SER A 74 -4.45 -12.95 -9.90
N TYR A 75 -5.11 -12.05 -9.17
CA TYR A 75 -5.80 -10.91 -9.78
C TYR A 75 -4.82 -10.06 -10.61
N MET A 76 -3.67 -9.72 -10.03
CA MET A 76 -2.65 -8.93 -10.70
C MET A 76 -2.14 -9.60 -11.99
N LYS A 77 -1.97 -10.90 -11.96
CA LYS A 77 -1.51 -11.68 -13.13
C LYS A 77 -2.52 -11.59 -14.28
N ASN A 78 -3.81 -11.61 -13.96
CA ASN A 78 -4.88 -11.73 -14.95
C ASN A 78 -5.43 -10.40 -15.46
N ILE A 79 -5.07 -9.26 -14.85
CA ILE A 79 -5.54 -7.96 -15.34
C ILE A 79 -4.80 -7.56 -16.62
N GLU A 80 -5.51 -6.88 -17.50
CA GLU A 80 -4.93 -6.34 -18.74
C GLU A 80 -4.49 -4.90 -18.52
N ASP A 81 -3.38 -4.52 -19.18
CA ASP A 81 -2.94 -3.13 -19.17
C ASP A 81 -3.81 -2.34 -20.15
N VAL A 82 -4.69 -1.53 -19.58
CA VAL A 82 -5.58 -0.64 -20.33
C VAL A 82 -5.17 0.83 -20.19
N SER A 83 -3.93 1.07 -19.73
CA SER A 83 -3.47 2.43 -19.51
C SER A 83 -3.40 3.24 -20.81
N SER A 84 -3.68 4.52 -20.71
CA SER A 84 -3.68 5.45 -21.83
C SER A 84 -2.25 5.74 -22.33
N ASP A 85 -2.09 5.93 -23.63
CA ASP A 85 -0.82 6.42 -24.20
C ASP A 85 -0.61 7.91 -23.93
N ASN A 86 -1.67 8.64 -23.63
CA ASN A 86 -1.56 10.06 -23.24
C ASN A 86 -0.99 10.15 -21.82
N TRP A 87 0.18 10.82 -21.69
CA TRP A 87 0.90 10.89 -20.41
C TRP A 87 0.06 11.51 -19.28
N ASN A 88 -0.57 12.64 -19.53
CA ASN A 88 -1.36 13.34 -18.52
C ASN A 88 -2.53 12.48 -18.02
N ARG A 89 -3.24 11.86 -18.94
CA ARG A 89 -4.39 10.99 -18.61
C ARG A 89 -3.93 9.77 -17.84
N ARG A 90 -2.87 9.11 -18.32
CA ARG A 90 -2.30 7.92 -17.67
C ARG A 90 -1.85 8.22 -16.24
N TYR A 91 -1.10 9.31 -16.07
CA TYR A 91 -0.61 9.73 -14.76
C TYR A 91 -1.76 9.97 -13.79
N ARG A 92 -2.76 10.73 -14.22
CA ARG A 92 -3.94 11.06 -13.41
C ARG A 92 -4.73 9.80 -13.03
N GLU A 93 -4.96 8.89 -13.97
CA GLU A 93 -5.68 7.64 -13.71
C GLU A 93 -4.96 6.78 -12.68
N ASN A 94 -3.63 6.69 -12.78
CA ASN A 94 -2.84 5.93 -11.81
C ASN A 94 -2.90 6.54 -10.40
N ILE A 95 -2.80 7.85 -10.29
CA ILE A 95 -2.92 8.54 -9.00
C ILE A 95 -4.31 8.29 -8.39
N GLU A 96 -5.37 8.37 -9.18
CA GLU A 96 -6.72 8.12 -8.69
C GLU A 96 -6.91 6.68 -8.22
N LYS A 97 -6.34 5.70 -8.90
CA LYS A 97 -6.38 4.30 -8.46
C LYS A 97 -5.74 4.12 -7.09
N ILE A 98 -4.59 4.73 -6.87
CA ILE A 98 -3.92 4.66 -5.56
C ILE A 98 -4.80 5.29 -4.49
N ARG A 99 -5.45 6.41 -4.78
CA ARG A 99 -6.33 7.12 -3.85
C ARG A 99 -7.55 6.32 -3.42
N GLU A 100 -7.99 5.36 -4.22
CA GLU A 100 -9.09 4.48 -3.84
C GLU A 100 -8.74 3.63 -2.62
N GLY A 101 -7.45 3.42 -2.36
CA GLY A 101 -6.96 2.80 -1.13
C GLY A 101 -7.02 1.28 -1.08
N THR A 102 -7.45 0.60 -2.15
CA THR A 102 -7.47 -0.86 -2.21
C THR A 102 -6.18 -1.39 -2.80
N GLN A 103 -5.77 -2.58 -2.36
CA GLN A 103 -4.57 -3.22 -2.89
C GLN A 103 -4.75 -3.69 -4.33
N GLU A 104 -5.97 -4.01 -4.74
CA GLU A 104 -6.27 -4.38 -6.12
C GLU A 104 -5.93 -3.23 -7.06
N ARG A 105 -6.34 -2.01 -6.72
CA ARG A 105 -6.05 -0.81 -7.53
C ARG A 105 -4.57 -0.47 -7.52
N THR A 106 -3.92 -0.59 -6.36
CA THR A 106 -2.48 -0.36 -6.26
C THR A 106 -1.71 -1.38 -7.09
N ALA A 107 -2.13 -2.64 -7.08
CA ALA A 107 -1.51 -3.70 -7.90
C ALA A 107 -1.64 -3.41 -9.40
N GLU A 108 -2.78 -2.85 -9.85
CA GLU A 108 -2.94 -2.42 -11.23
C GLU A 108 -1.89 -1.37 -11.61
N VAL A 109 -1.70 -0.37 -10.76
CA VAL A 109 -0.72 0.70 -11.00
C VAL A 109 0.69 0.14 -11.07
N VAL A 110 1.06 -0.74 -10.14
CA VAL A 110 2.38 -1.39 -10.15
C VAL A 110 2.59 -2.15 -11.45
N LYS A 111 1.61 -2.95 -11.85
CA LYS A 111 1.70 -3.74 -13.09
C LYS A 111 1.85 -2.85 -14.31
N TYR A 112 1.00 -1.84 -14.46
CA TYR A 112 1.04 -0.94 -15.62
C TYR A 112 2.38 -0.22 -15.74
N LEU A 113 2.88 0.28 -14.62
CA LEU A 113 4.14 1.02 -14.62
C LEU A 113 5.36 0.10 -14.84
N LEU A 114 5.34 -1.11 -14.29
CA LEU A 114 6.42 -2.07 -14.54
C LEU A 114 6.46 -2.51 -16.01
N ILE A 115 5.31 -2.75 -16.62
CA ILE A 115 5.23 -3.10 -18.05
C ILE A 115 5.75 -1.94 -18.89
N ARG A 116 5.32 -0.72 -18.59
CA ARG A 116 5.74 0.45 -19.34
C ARG A 116 7.23 0.71 -19.19
N ASP A 117 7.76 0.55 -17.98
CA ASP A 117 9.20 0.73 -17.74
C ASP A 117 10.03 -0.23 -18.58
N LYS A 118 9.58 -1.47 -18.69
CA LYS A 118 10.25 -2.49 -19.50
C LYS A 118 10.23 -2.15 -21.00
N ASN A 119 9.12 -1.61 -21.49
CA ASN A 119 8.88 -1.41 -22.93
C ASN A 119 9.24 -0.03 -23.45
N LYS A 120 9.02 1.02 -22.67
CA LYS A 120 9.12 2.41 -23.14
C LYS A 120 9.87 3.34 -22.17
N GLY A 121 10.09 2.90 -20.94
CA GLY A 121 10.64 3.73 -19.88
C GLY A 121 9.58 4.62 -19.22
N LEU A 122 9.94 5.21 -18.10
CA LEU A 122 9.05 6.04 -17.29
C LEU A 122 9.58 7.47 -17.17
N SER A 123 8.66 8.44 -17.11
CA SER A 123 8.99 9.81 -16.73
C SER A 123 9.42 9.85 -15.26
N SER A 124 10.03 10.96 -14.84
CA SER A 124 10.43 11.15 -13.44
C SER A 124 9.24 11.04 -12.49
N SER A 125 8.08 11.60 -12.85
CA SER A 125 6.87 11.52 -12.04
C SER A 125 6.34 10.11 -11.94
N GLU A 126 6.38 9.36 -13.04
CA GLU A 126 5.94 7.96 -13.05
C GLU A 126 6.87 7.06 -12.24
N LYS A 127 8.17 7.32 -12.25
CA LYS A 127 9.12 6.61 -11.38
C LYS A 127 8.79 6.79 -9.91
N LYS A 128 8.46 8.02 -9.50
CA LYS A 128 8.06 8.31 -8.12
C LYS A 128 6.75 7.62 -7.76
N THR A 129 5.80 7.62 -8.67
CA THR A 129 4.52 6.93 -8.49
C THR A 129 4.72 5.42 -8.32
N LEU A 130 5.60 4.84 -9.13
CA LEU A 130 5.90 3.41 -9.03
C LEU A 130 6.53 3.07 -7.69
N ILE A 131 7.50 3.86 -7.24
CA ILE A 131 8.14 3.66 -5.92
C ILE A 131 7.07 3.69 -4.81
N TYR A 132 6.19 4.68 -4.85
CA TYR A 132 5.13 4.84 -3.86
C TYR A 132 4.15 3.66 -3.89
N ALA A 133 3.69 3.28 -5.07
CA ALA A 133 2.76 2.16 -5.23
C ALA A 133 3.38 0.83 -4.77
N LYS A 134 4.65 0.59 -5.11
CA LYS A 134 5.37 -0.60 -4.63
C LYS A 134 5.47 -0.62 -3.11
N GLN A 135 5.76 0.51 -2.48
CA GLN A 135 5.85 0.56 -1.02
C GLN A 135 4.54 0.14 -0.36
N ILE A 136 3.42 0.62 -0.89
CA ILE A 136 2.10 0.25 -0.36
C ILE A 136 1.83 -1.25 -0.57
N LEU A 137 1.96 -1.72 -1.81
CA LEU A 137 1.67 -3.11 -2.17
C LEU A 137 2.62 -4.08 -1.45
N TYR A 138 3.91 -3.83 -1.53
CA TYR A 138 4.93 -4.73 -1.00
C TYR A 138 4.92 -4.77 0.53
N SER A 139 4.57 -3.66 1.20
CA SER A 139 4.53 -3.61 2.65
C SER A 139 3.67 -4.73 3.25
N GLU A 140 2.53 -4.99 2.63
CA GLU A 140 1.62 -6.04 3.11
C GLU A 140 2.10 -7.44 2.72
N ILE A 141 2.60 -7.60 1.51
CA ILE A 141 3.12 -8.90 1.04
C ILE A 141 4.30 -9.35 1.91
N ILE A 142 5.20 -8.43 2.23
CA ILE A 142 6.36 -8.68 3.10
C ILE A 142 5.89 -9.25 4.44
N MET A 143 4.90 -8.62 5.05
CA MET A 143 4.40 -9.05 6.36
C MET A 143 3.58 -10.34 6.29
N ALA A 144 2.74 -10.46 5.28
CA ALA A 144 1.84 -11.62 5.14
C ALA A 144 2.58 -12.90 4.76
N LYS A 145 3.67 -12.80 4.00
CA LYS A 145 4.44 -13.95 3.51
C LYS A 145 5.81 -14.10 4.15
N ASP A 146 6.16 -13.24 5.08
CA ASP A 146 7.48 -13.24 5.74
C ASP A 146 8.62 -13.26 4.71
N MET A 147 8.57 -12.30 3.79
CA MET A 147 9.57 -12.12 2.73
C MET A 147 10.24 -10.76 2.88
N ASP A 148 11.43 -10.58 2.30
CA ASP A 148 12.04 -9.27 2.22
C ASP A 148 11.64 -8.54 0.92
N TYR A 149 12.00 -7.26 0.82
CA TYR A 149 11.63 -6.42 -0.32
C TYR A 149 12.15 -6.99 -1.64
N GLU A 150 13.42 -7.40 -1.69
CA GLU A 150 14.04 -7.90 -2.91
C GLU A 150 13.39 -9.19 -3.38
N ALA A 151 13.00 -10.05 -2.46
CA ALA A 151 12.32 -11.31 -2.79
C ALA A 151 10.93 -11.04 -3.36
N VAL A 152 10.18 -10.09 -2.78
CA VAL A 152 8.86 -9.70 -3.30
C VAL A 152 8.99 -9.08 -4.69
N ASP A 153 9.93 -8.15 -4.86
CA ASP A 153 10.14 -7.47 -6.14
C ASP A 153 10.49 -8.46 -7.25
N ALA A 154 11.39 -9.39 -6.97
CA ALA A 154 11.77 -10.46 -7.93
C ALA A 154 10.58 -11.35 -8.27
N MET A 155 9.81 -11.78 -7.26
CA MET A 155 8.63 -12.62 -7.47
C MET A 155 7.62 -11.95 -8.39
N ILE A 156 7.35 -10.67 -8.17
CA ILE A 156 6.37 -9.93 -8.97
C ILE A 156 6.88 -9.73 -10.39
N LYS A 157 8.11 -9.31 -10.56
CA LYS A 157 8.70 -9.09 -11.89
C LYS A 157 8.79 -10.37 -12.70
N ASP A 158 9.11 -11.49 -12.07
CA ASP A 158 9.32 -12.76 -12.76
C ASP A 158 7.99 -13.49 -13.05
N GLY A 159 6.98 -13.31 -12.24
CA GLY A 159 5.78 -14.15 -12.31
C GLY A 159 4.47 -13.44 -12.61
N TYR A 160 4.37 -12.13 -12.47
CA TYR A 160 3.08 -11.46 -12.48
C TYR A 160 2.98 -10.24 -13.40
N ILE A 161 3.98 -9.97 -14.20
CA ILE A 161 4.01 -8.78 -15.07
C ILE A 161 3.67 -9.09 -16.52
N ASP A 162 3.81 -10.31 -16.97
CA ASP A 162 3.52 -10.72 -18.34
C ASP A 162 2.04 -11.00 -18.57
#